data_9f066cce41dca965ec50c5bfc3aeafab
#
_entry.id   9f066cce41dca965ec50c5bfc3aeafab
#
_cell.length_a   1.000
_cell.length_b   1.000
_cell.length_c   1.000
_cell.angle_alpha   90.00
_cell.angle_beta   90.00
_cell.angle_gamma   90.00
#
_symmetry.space_group_name_H-M   'P 1'
#
loop_
_entity.id
_entity.type
_entity.pdbx_description
1 polymer ?
#
loop_
_entity_poly.entity_id
_entity_poly.type
_entity_poly.pdbx_seq_one_letter_code
_entity_poly.pdbx_strand_id
1 'polypeptide(L)'
;MAIATRTLKDTVVETGSGASGGKVTILVNMDDNTTANSNILDASGLSGHANGAKLDITKIWWGLVQGTADDNTGHVQIQFKGASADTIAIQLAGTGHYDGSAGRITNNATNTTATSGDLELTALGTSGFVLIELRKDSAFTN
;
A
#
# COMPACT_ATOMS: atom_id res chain seq x y z
N MET A 1 4.03 1.48 20.63
CA MET A 1 3.42 0.78 19.53
C MET A 1 2.70 1.74 18.62
N ALA A 2 3.23 1.96 17.46
CA ALA A 2 2.67 2.96 16.56
C ALA A 2 2.93 2.57 15.12
N ILE A 3 2.00 2.95 14.27
CA ILE A 3 2.18 2.94 12.83
C ILE A 3 2.06 4.39 12.35
N ALA A 4 3.00 4.82 11.53
CA ALA A 4 3.02 6.15 10.97
C ALA A 4 3.27 6.08 9.48
N THR A 5 2.40 6.71 8.71
CA THR A 5 2.53 6.76 7.26
C THR A 5 2.85 8.18 6.82
N ARG A 6 3.66 8.27 5.78
CA ARG A 6 4.04 9.55 5.19
C ARG A 6 4.03 9.40 3.67
N THR A 7 3.32 10.28 3.00
CA THR A 7 3.36 10.37 1.55
C THR A 7 4.58 11.20 1.15
N LEU A 8 5.51 10.57 0.43
CA LEU A 8 6.73 11.23 -0.02
C LEU A 8 6.58 11.83 -1.42
N LYS A 9 5.72 11.24 -2.22
CA LYS A 9 5.49 11.68 -3.59
C LYS A 9 4.06 11.37 -3.99
N ASP A 10 3.43 12.33 -4.65
CA ASP A 10 2.11 12.17 -5.25
C ASP A 10 2.07 13.02 -6.52
N THR A 11 2.29 12.39 -7.66
CA THR A 11 2.40 13.08 -8.94
C THR A 11 1.26 12.72 -9.87
N VAL A 12 0.99 13.61 -10.82
CA VAL A 12 -0.02 13.44 -11.86
C VAL A 12 0.64 13.67 -13.21
N VAL A 13 0.46 12.76 -14.14
CA VAL A 13 0.95 12.93 -15.52
C VAL A 13 -0.09 13.64 -16.37
N GLU A 14 -1.36 13.25 -16.20
CA GLU A 14 -2.48 13.84 -16.91
C GLU A 14 -3.48 14.40 -15.91
N THR A 15 -4.27 15.37 -16.36
CA THR A 15 -5.36 15.92 -15.57
C THR A 15 -6.69 15.67 -16.27
N GLY A 16 -7.76 15.67 -15.50
CA GLY A 16 -9.10 15.48 -16.01
C GLY A 16 -9.64 14.08 -15.82
N SER A 17 -10.74 13.80 -16.49
CA SER A 17 -11.41 12.52 -16.38
C SER A 17 -10.52 11.40 -16.94
N GLY A 18 -10.33 10.34 -16.18
CA GLY A 18 -9.50 9.23 -16.60
C GLY A 18 -8.00 9.50 -16.52
N ALA A 19 -7.59 10.51 -15.76
CA ALA A 19 -6.17 10.79 -15.56
C ALA A 19 -5.40 9.56 -15.10
N SER A 20 -4.20 9.40 -15.59
CA SER A 20 -3.39 8.21 -15.32
C SER A 20 -1.91 8.55 -15.29
N GLY A 21 -1.11 7.58 -14.93
CA GLY A 21 0.33 7.63 -15.09
C GLY A 21 1.09 8.29 -13.95
N GLY A 22 0.48 8.87 -13.00
CA GLY A 22 1.16 9.43 -11.84
C GLY A 22 1.75 8.36 -10.93
N LYS A 23 2.64 8.79 -10.05
CA LYS A 23 3.27 7.89 -9.06
C LYS A 23 3.01 8.37 -7.66
N VAL A 24 2.91 7.42 -6.77
CA VAL A 24 2.80 7.64 -5.33
C VAL A 24 3.92 6.88 -4.64
N THR A 25 4.58 7.55 -3.70
CA THR A 25 5.53 6.87 -2.83
C THR A 25 5.13 7.13 -1.39
N ILE A 26 4.96 6.07 -0.62
CA ILE A 26 4.64 6.18 0.80
C ILE A 26 5.71 5.47 1.62
N LEU A 27 5.95 6.01 2.79
CA LEU A 27 6.80 5.40 3.81
C LEU A 27 5.94 5.05 5.01
N VAL A 28 6.01 3.80 5.41
CA VAL A 28 5.30 3.30 6.59
C VAL A 28 6.34 2.91 7.62
N ASN A 29 6.26 3.53 8.78
CA ASN A 29 7.12 3.19 9.93
C ASN A 29 6.29 2.51 10.99
N MET A 30 6.86 1.48 11.60
CA MET A 30 6.22 0.70 12.65
C MET A 30 7.14 0.56 13.85
N ASP A 31 6.54 0.60 15.03
CA ASP A 31 7.26 0.41 16.29
C ASP A 31 6.46 -0.59 17.12
N ASP A 32 6.91 -1.84 17.10
CA ASP A 32 6.27 -2.95 17.82
C ASP A 32 4.75 -2.99 17.55
N ASN A 33 4.40 -2.92 16.28
CA ASN A 33 3.03 -2.74 15.86
C ASN A 33 2.33 -4.07 15.61
N THR A 34 1.13 -4.19 16.17
CA THR A 34 0.19 -5.26 15.82
C THR A 34 -1.10 -4.60 15.39
N THR A 35 -1.49 -4.84 14.17
CA THR A 35 -2.69 -4.26 13.60
C THR A 35 -3.23 -5.16 12.50
N ALA A 36 -4.52 -5.05 12.24
CA ALA A 36 -5.16 -5.75 11.14
C ALA A 36 -5.86 -4.73 10.25
N ASN A 37 -5.63 -4.83 8.96
CA ASN A 37 -6.32 -4.03 7.93
C ASN A 37 -6.29 -2.53 8.22
N SER A 38 -5.13 -2.02 8.67
CA SER A 38 -4.94 -0.59 8.86
C SER A 38 -4.76 0.10 7.53
N ASN A 39 -5.54 1.13 7.28
CA ASN A 39 -5.40 1.92 6.07
C ASN A 39 -4.07 2.67 6.09
N ILE A 40 -3.22 2.44 5.11
CA ILE A 40 -1.94 3.13 4.97
C ILE A 40 -1.93 4.08 3.79
N LEU A 41 -2.92 4.00 2.91
CA LEU A 41 -3.06 4.93 1.78
C LEU A 41 -4.52 5.02 1.39
N ASP A 42 -5.06 6.23 1.48
CA ASP A 42 -6.41 6.56 1.02
C ASP A 42 -6.32 6.98 -0.44
N ALA A 43 -6.75 6.11 -1.33
CA ALA A 43 -6.64 6.35 -2.76
C ALA A 43 -7.46 7.56 -3.21
N SER A 44 -8.57 7.84 -2.55
CA SER A 44 -9.41 8.99 -2.91
C SER A 44 -8.75 10.32 -2.56
N GLY A 45 -7.78 10.32 -1.68
CA GLY A 45 -7.04 11.53 -1.31
C GLY A 45 -5.89 11.87 -2.25
N LEU A 46 -5.64 11.07 -3.27
CA LEU A 46 -4.52 11.27 -4.17
C LEU A 46 -4.83 12.30 -5.24
N SER A 47 -3.78 13.02 -5.66
CA SER A 47 -3.90 14.04 -6.70
C SER A 47 -4.38 13.45 -8.02
N GLY A 48 -5.28 14.14 -8.68
CA GLY A 48 -5.77 13.77 -10.02
C GLY A 48 -6.91 12.76 -10.06
N HIS A 49 -7.32 12.22 -8.92
CA HIS A 49 -8.39 11.21 -8.88
C HIS A 49 -9.37 11.52 -7.77
N ALA A 50 -10.55 12.01 -8.13
CA ALA A 50 -11.55 12.43 -7.16
C ALA A 50 -12.12 11.27 -6.35
N ASN A 51 -12.20 10.08 -6.94
CA ASN A 51 -12.79 8.91 -6.32
C ASN A 51 -11.77 7.82 -6.02
N GLY A 52 -10.51 8.17 -6.06
CA GLY A 52 -9.44 7.24 -5.83
C GLY A 52 -8.84 6.71 -7.12
N ALA A 53 -7.60 6.32 -7.03
CA ALA A 53 -6.86 5.72 -8.12
C ALA A 53 -6.75 4.22 -7.90
N LYS A 54 -6.84 3.46 -8.96
CA LYS A 54 -6.42 2.07 -8.92
C LYS A 54 -4.90 2.04 -8.92
N LEU A 55 -4.33 1.51 -7.85
CA LEU A 55 -2.89 1.59 -7.61
C LEU A 55 -2.25 0.22 -7.83
N ASP A 56 -1.22 0.21 -8.64
CA ASP A 56 -0.37 -0.97 -8.82
C ASP A 56 0.95 -0.74 -8.11
N ILE A 57 1.46 -1.74 -7.41
CA ILE A 57 2.74 -1.65 -6.73
C ILE A 57 3.85 -1.91 -7.73
N THR A 58 4.76 -0.96 -7.86
CA THR A 58 5.89 -1.06 -8.79
C THR A 58 7.18 -1.42 -8.10
N LYS A 59 7.40 -0.92 -6.88
CA LYS A 59 8.62 -1.19 -6.13
C LYS A 59 8.31 -1.18 -4.65
N ILE A 60 9.00 -2.02 -3.90
CA ILE A 60 8.92 -2.05 -2.44
C ILE A 60 10.32 -2.25 -1.87
N TRP A 61 10.64 -1.49 -0.84
CA TRP A 61 11.80 -1.72 0.02
C TRP A 61 11.30 -1.93 1.43
N TRP A 62 11.90 -2.86 2.15
CA TRP A 62 11.48 -3.10 3.53
C TRP A 62 12.64 -3.54 4.38
N GLY A 63 12.55 -3.18 5.65
CA GLY A 63 13.43 -3.70 6.69
C GLY A 63 12.59 -3.92 7.92
N LEU A 64 12.31 -5.17 8.24
CA LEU A 64 11.38 -5.56 9.28
C LEU A 64 12.09 -6.47 10.28
N VAL A 65 11.81 -6.24 11.55
CA VAL A 65 12.27 -7.11 12.63
C VAL A 65 11.10 -7.45 13.53
N GLN A 66 11.22 -8.54 14.25
CA GLN A 66 10.27 -8.91 15.28
C GLN A 66 10.28 -7.85 16.39
N GLY A 67 9.07 -7.48 16.85
CA GLY A 67 8.91 -6.58 17.98
C GLY A 67 9.20 -7.28 19.29
N THR A 68 8.83 -6.65 20.37
CA THR A 68 9.17 -7.12 21.73
C THR A 68 8.17 -8.13 22.28
N ALA A 69 6.99 -8.27 21.70
CA ALA A 69 6.01 -9.25 22.17
C ALA A 69 6.42 -10.68 21.79
N ASP A 70 6.04 -11.63 22.61
CA ASP A 70 6.66 -12.96 22.63
C ASP A 70 6.36 -13.84 21.41
N ASP A 71 5.20 -13.73 20.84
CA ASP A 71 4.76 -14.65 19.78
C ASP A 71 4.74 -14.01 18.41
N ASN A 72 5.49 -12.95 18.24
CA ASN A 72 5.51 -12.17 17.02
C ASN A 72 6.34 -12.82 15.94
N THR A 73 5.92 -12.66 14.73
CA THR A 73 6.60 -13.25 13.59
C THR A 73 7.42 -12.24 12.81
N GLY A 74 7.22 -10.94 13.07
CA GLY A 74 7.98 -9.90 12.38
C GLY A 74 7.65 -9.82 10.89
N HIS A 75 6.42 -10.11 10.50
CA HIS A 75 6.02 -10.03 9.12
C HIS A 75 4.84 -9.07 8.91
N VAL A 76 4.66 -8.64 7.68
CA VAL A 76 3.66 -7.67 7.28
C VAL A 76 2.96 -8.18 6.02
N GLN A 77 1.65 -8.02 5.97
CA GLN A 77 0.88 -8.19 4.74
C GLN A 77 0.49 -6.82 4.22
N ILE A 78 0.75 -6.58 2.95
CA ILE A 78 0.21 -5.43 2.22
C ILE A 78 -0.99 -5.93 1.44
N GLN A 79 -2.11 -5.23 1.56
CA GLN A 79 -3.38 -5.66 1.00
C GLN A 79 -3.99 -4.56 0.16
N PHE A 80 -4.66 -4.97 -0.91
CA PHE A 80 -5.56 -4.09 -1.66
C PHE A 80 -6.95 -4.21 -1.05
N LYS A 81 -7.52 -3.09 -0.65
CA LYS A 81 -8.86 -3.06 -0.10
C LYS A 81 -9.89 -3.30 -1.20
N GLY A 82 -10.76 -4.27 -0.99
CA GLY A 82 -11.85 -4.57 -1.92
C GLY A 82 -13.20 -4.14 -1.38
N ALA A 83 -14.20 -4.24 -2.22
CA ALA A 83 -15.58 -3.88 -1.85
C ALA A 83 -16.18 -4.85 -0.84
N SER A 84 -15.86 -6.13 -0.96
CA SER A 84 -16.38 -7.16 -0.06
C SER A 84 -15.27 -7.98 0.59
N ALA A 85 -14.10 -8.02 0.01
CA ALA A 85 -12.96 -8.74 0.55
C ALA A 85 -11.67 -8.09 0.09
N ASP A 86 -10.70 -8.06 0.97
CA ASP A 86 -9.38 -7.56 0.64
C ASP A 86 -8.56 -8.67 0.00
N THR A 87 -7.60 -8.28 -0.84
CA THR A 87 -6.68 -9.23 -1.45
C THR A 87 -5.26 -8.94 -0.99
N ILE A 88 -4.50 -9.98 -0.70
CA ILE A 88 -3.11 -9.83 -0.31
C ILE A 88 -2.31 -9.47 -1.56
N ALA A 89 -1.62 -8.33 -1.51
CA ALA A 89 -0.72 -7.93 -2.59
C ALA A 89 0.62 -8.64 -2.43
N ILE A 90 1.20 -8.58 -1.24
CA ILE A 90 2.50 -9.19 -0.95
C ILE A 90 2.68 -9.34 0.55
N GLN A 91 3.39 -10.36 0.95
CA GLN A 91 3.81 -10.54 2.35
C GLN A 91 5.30 -10.30 2.44
N LEU A 92 5.72 -9.58 3.48
CA LEU A 92 7.09 -9.13 3.68
C LEU A 92 7.62 -9.62 5.01
N ALA A 93 8.86 -10.06 5.01
CA ALA A 93 9.59 -10.40 6.24
C ALA A 93 11.06 -10.08 6.04
N GLY A 94 11.78 -9.82 7.15
CA GLY A 94 13.19 -9.51 7.09
C GLY A 94 13.49 -8.23 6.33
N THR A 95 14.55 -8.25 5.54
CA THR A 95 15.02 -7.10 4.77
C THR A 95 15.10 -7.47 3.30
N GLY A 96 14.60 -6.60 2.44
CA GLY A 96 14.67 -6.85 1.02
C GLY A 96 14.10 -5.73 0.19
N HIS A 97 14.00 -6.00 -1.09
CA HIS A 97 13.36 -5.09 -2.02
C HIS A 97 12.82 -5.85 -3.23
N TYR A 98 11.79 -5.29 -3.84
CA TYR A 98 11.27 -5.70 -5.12
C TYR A 98 11.33 -4.51 -6.06
N ASP A 99 12.06 -4.65 -7.17
CA ASP A 99 12.33 -3.55 -8.10
C ASP A 99 11.37 -3.50 -9.29
N GLY A 100 10.39 -4.37 -9.32
CA GLY A 100 9.42 -4.41 -10.41
C GLY A 100 9.84 -5.21 -11.64
N SER A 101 11.01 -5.86 -11.61
CA SER A 101 11.52 -6.57 -12.77
C SER A 101 10.64 -7.75 -13.21
N ALA A 102 9.92 -8.36 -12.29
CA ALA A 102 8.98 -9.43 -12.61
C ALA A 102 7.58 -8.91 -13.01
N GLY A 103 7.36 -7.61 -12.98
CA GLY A 103 6.10 -6.98 -13.30
C GLY A 103 5.51 -6.23 -12.10
N ARG A 104 4.55 -5.36 -12.40
CA ARG A 104 3.81 -4.65 -11.35
C ARG A 104 2.93 -5.64 -10.60
N ILE A 105 2.74 -5.38 -9.30
CA ILE A 105 1.71 -6.09 -8.54
C ILE A 105 0.42 -5.31 -8.74
N THR A 106 -0.44 -5.82 -9.61
CA THR A 106 -1.65 -5.13 -10.01
C THR A 106 -2.75 -5.31 -8.95
N ASN A 107 -3.53 -4.26 -8.76
CA ASN A 107 -4.67 -4.34 -7.86
C ASN A 107 -5.75 -5.22 -8.49
N ASN A 108 -5.97 -6.38 -7.89
CA ASN A 108 -6.98 -7.35 -8.33
C ASN A 108 -8.17 -7.44 -7.37
N ALA A 109 -8.31 -6.50 -6.46
CA ALA A 109 -9.47 -6.46 -5.58
C ALA A 109 -10.71 -6.00 -6.34
N THR A 110 -11.87 -6.38 -5.85
CA THR A 110 -13.13 -5.95 -6.43
C THR A 110 -13.39 -4.49 -6.07
N ASN A 111 -13.43 -3.63 -7.07
CA ASN A 111 -13.54 -2.19 -6.90
C ASN A 111 -14.91 -1.69 -7.33
N THR A 112 -15.84 -1.66 -6.41
CA THR A 112 -17.20 -1.18 -6.71
C THR A 112 -17.60 0.02 -5.86
N THR A 113 -16.71 0.48 -4.97
CA THR A 113 -16.99 1.62 -4.09
C THR A 113 -15.80 2.55 -4.03
N ALA A 114 -16.02 3.75 -3.51
CA ALA A 114 -14.97 4.75 -3.37
C ALA A 114 -13.85 4.34 -2.42
N THR A 115 -14.12 3.43 -1.51
CA THR A 115 -13.10 2.93 -0.58
C THR A 115 -12.24 1.83 -1.16
N SER A 116 -12.67 1.25 -2.28
CA SER A 116 -11.83 0.28 -2.99
C SER A 116 -10.63 0.99 -3.60
N GLY A 117 -9.53 0.31 -3.67
CA GLY A 117 -8.29 0.89 -4.18
C GLY A 117 -7.34 1.37 -3.09
N ASP A 118 -7.81 1.53 -1.87
CA ASP A 118 -6.95 1.85 -0.73
C ASP A 118 -5.97 0.73 -0.47
N LEU A 119 -4.83 1.09 0.11
CA LEU A 119 -3.86 0.13 0.60
C LEU A 119 -4.03 -0.05 2.09
N GLU A 120 -4.00 -1.30 2.51
CA GLU A 120 -4.07 -1.65 3.93
C GLU A 120 -2.88 -2.50 4.33
N LEU A 121 -2.62 -2.53 5.62
CA LEU A 121 -1.49 -3.26 6.18
C LEU A 121 -1.95 -4.04 7.40
N THR A 122 -1.52 -5.29 7.46
CA THR A 122 -1.65 -6.14 8.64
C THR A 122 -0.26 -6.48 9.14
N ALA A 123 -0.01 -6.24 10.40
CA ALA A 123 1.28 -6.48 11.03
C ALA A 123 1.11 -7.26 12.32
N LEU A 124 2.05 -8.12 12.62
CA LEU A 124 2.09 -8.89 13.85
C LEU A 124 3.38 -8.59 14.61
N GLY A 125 3.27 -7.69 15.59
CA GLY A 125 4.38 -7.35 16.47
C GLY A 125 5.65 -7.01 15.72
N THR A 126 5.57 -6.07 14.80
CA THR A 126 6.65 -5.79 13.85
C THR A 126 7.17 -4.37 14.04
N SER A 127 8.48 -4.23 13.97
CA SER A 127 9.17 -2.94 13.94
C SER A 127 9.91 -2.80 12.61
N GLY A 128 10.07 -1.56 12.15
CA GLY A 128 10.84 -1.27 10.96
C GLY A 128 10.06 -0.42 9.97
N PHE A 129 10.39 -0.55 8.71
CA PHE A 129 9.78 0.29 7.68
C PHE A 129 9.37 -0.52 6.45
N VAL A 130 8.42 0.04 5.73
CA VAL A 130 8.07 -0.37 4.36
C VAL A 130 7.99 0.90 3.52
N LEU A 131 8.71 0.92 2.42
CA LEU A 131 8.69 2.01 1.44
C LEU A 131 8.10 1.47 0.15
N ILE A 132 6.99 2.04 -0.30
CA ILE A 132 6.23 1.51 -1.42
C ILE A 132 6.11 2.57 -2.51
N GLU A 133 6.51 2.22 -3.72
CA GLU A 133 6.24 3.02 -4.92
C GLU A 133 5.08 2.39 -5.67
N LEU A 134 4.09 3.22 -6.01
CA LEU A 134 2.89 2.80 -6.71
C LEU A 134 2.71 3.64 -7.96
N ARG A 135 2.04 3.04 -8.94
CA ARG A 135 1.59 3.74 -10.13
C ARG A 135 0.08 3.91 -10.10
N LYS A 136 -0.39 5.07 -10.49
CA LYS A 136 -1.82 5.32 -10.66
C LYS A 136 -2.27 4.72 -11.99
N ASP A 137 -3.26 3.84 -11.92
CA ASP A 137 -3.85 3.23 -13.09
C ASP A 137 -5.11 4.00 -13.45
N SER A 138 -5.29 4.33 -14.71
CA SER A 138 -6.45 5.07 -15.19
C SER A 138 -7.75 4.28 -15.12
N ALA A 139 -7.68 3.00 -14.95
CA ALA A 139 -8.86 2.15 -14.98
C ALA A 139 -9.72 2.24 -13.72
N PHE A 140 -9.26 2.91 -12.69
CA PHE A 140 -10.06 3.01 -11.48
C PHE A 140 -11.13 4.08 -11.64
N THR A 141 -12.35 3.62 -11.62
CA THR A 141 -13.54 4.47 -11.54
C THR A 141 -14.51 3.81 -10.58
N ASN A 142 -15.10 4.57 -9.77
CA ASN A 142 -16.08 4.01 -8.85
C ASN A 142 -17.43 4.67 -9.00
#